data_3e493c06be924c1a725e36dbb30e7f78
#
_entry.id   3e493c06be924c1a725e36dbb30e7f78
#
_cell.length_a   1.000
_cell.length_b   1.000
_cell.length_c   1.000
_cell.angle_alpha   90.00
_cell.angle_beta   90.00
_cell.angle_gamma   90.00
#
_symmetry.space_group_name_H-M   'P 1'
#
loop_
_entity.id
_entity.type
_entity.pdbx_description
1 polymer ?
#
loop_
_entity_poly.entity_id
_entity_poly.type
_entity_poly.pdbx_seq_one_letter_code
_entity_poly.pdbx_strand_id
1 'polypeptide(L)'
;MACRDDSGGSNATAASPAIAPGGEALDARVCAEEVARSFDGLGIDPRVSEAVPGWDAPFFQAGLAGYSDAAMRIVARRHGCPACVTEALLDRTLLAGGRGFAKADLGELHHNVPGGAEDTPLIGQIMGSEPAEMAAAALKMVEQGQRSERAYRELAYEDVTTHAVRDAIDSGDAAVSGELVASTFAAIDINLACPVKKIAKKARGGHWLAEPQGAVRILEAVREAVPAEIPVTVKMRRSFDDTPEMVERFWRVFDAAYDLGCAWVTVHGRTVEQKYVGPSRWDLLREIRQARPDRGIFGAGDVWDAGDIFRMIRYTGLTGASVARGCIGNPWIFRQARDLLAGREPREPTLAEQRAVLEQHFELALQVNRGTMRHPEKHTGKTMRKFGIKFSHHHPEGNAVRRKMIAVSSVENWREVLDTFYPAETGVLELRSGEAVS
;
A
#
# COMPACT_ATOMS: atom_id res chain seq x y z
N MET A 1 -6.81 -12.49 10.15
CA MET A 1 -6.17 -13.81 10.33
C MET A 1 -4.81 -13.72 9.67
N ALA A 2 -3.79 -13.36 10.44
CA ALA A 2 -2.45 -13.08 9.95
C ALA A 2 -1.91 -14.28 9.17
N CYS A 3 -1.29 -14.01 8.03
CA CYS A 3 -0.42 -14.97 7.37
C CYS A 3 0.63 -15.42 8.38
N ARG A 4 0.60 -16.66 8.78
CA ARG A 4 1.74 -17.27 9.46
C ARG A 4 2.88 -17.28 8.45
N ASP A 5 3.95 -16.57 8.76
CA ASP A 5 5.24 -16.76 8.11
C ASP A 5 5.75 -18.16 8.48
N ASP A 6 5.42 -19.16 7.66
CA ASP A 6 6.11 -20.43 7.63
C ASP A 6 7.40 -20.24 6.80
N SER A 7 8.32 -19.49 7.36
CA SER A 7 9.72 -19.50 6.95
C SER A 7 10.59 -19.37 8.18
N GLY A 8 10.74 -20.51 8.86
CA GLY A 8 11.92 -20.74 9.65
C GLY A 8 13.10 -20.85 8.70
N GLY A 9 14.13 -20.09 9.00
CA GLY A 9 15.42 -20.39 8.45
C GLY A 9 16.07 -19.30 7.63
N SER A 10 17.24 -19.03 8.05
CA SER A 10 18.38 -18.37 7.42
C SER A 10 18.25 -16.85 7.20
N ASN A 11 19.11 -16.16 7.92
CA ASN A 11 19.67 -14.87 7.55
C ASN A 11 20.30 -14.96 6.13
N ALA A 12 19.46 -14.91 5.12
CA ALA A 12 19.86 -14.39 3.85
C ALA A 12 19.64 -12.88 3.97
N THR A 13 20.67 -12.12 4.27
CA THR A 13 20.82 -10.79 3.72
C THR A 13 20.46 -10.95 2.26
N ALA A 14 19.24 -10.52 1.91
CA ALA A 14 18.80 -10.50 0.53
C ALA A 14 19.81 -9.62 -0.19
N ALA A 15 20.70 -10.25 -0.95
CA ALA A 15 21.57 -9.52 -1.84
C ALA A 15 20.67 -8.63 -2.68
N SER A 16 20.91 -7.34 -2.63
CA SER A 16 20.24 -6.36 -3.48
C SER A 16 20.18 -6.90 -4.90
N PRO A 17 19.02 -6.95 -5.55
CA PRO A 17 18.90 -7.36 -6.95
C PRO A 17 19.44 -6.30 -7.92
N ALA A 18 20.28 -5.43 -7.47
CA ALA A 18 20.80 -4.29 -8.20
C ALA A 18 21.91 -4.65 -9.21
N ILE A 19 21.87 -5.83 -9.79
CA ILE A 19 22.73 -6.16 -10.91
C ILE A 19 21.87 -6.09 -12.17
N ALA A 20 22.09 -5.04 -12.96
CA ALA A 20 21.64 -4.99 -14.34
C ALA A 20 22.17 -6.21 -15.11
N PRO A 21 21.47 -6.73 -16.15
CA PRO A 21 22.04 -7.68 -17.07
C PRO A 21 23.31 -7.06 -17.70
N GLY A 22 24.48 -7.46 -17.25
CA GLY A 22 25.76 -6.86 -17.58
C GLY A 22 26.67 -6.65 -16.39
N GLY A 23 26.20 -6.87 -15.15
CA GLY A 23 27.03 -6.86 -13.95
C GLY A 23 27.37 -5.50 -13.35
N GLU A 24 26.88 -4.39 -13.91
CA GLU A 24 27.07 -3.06 -13.31
C GLU A 24 26.07 -2.79 -12.20
N ALA A 25 26.56 -2.51 -11.01
CA ALA A 25 25.74 -2.03 -9.90
C ALA A 25 25.28 -0.60 -10.22
N LEU A 26 23.95 -0.40 -10.32
CA LEU A 26 23.37 0.92 -10.51
C LEU A 26 23.55 1.76 -9.23
N ASP A 27 24.27 2.87 -9.33
CA ASP A 27 24.38 3.81 -8.22
C ASP A 27 23.04 4.47 -7.93
N ALA A 28 22.57 4.38 -6.68
CA ALA A 28 21.26 4.85 -6.27
C ALA A 28 21.11 6.38 -6.40
N ARG A 29 22.19 7.14 -6.16
CA ARG A 29 22.19 8.61 -6.26
C ARG A 29 22.08 9.04 -7.70
N VAL A 30 22.88 8.44 -8.58
CA VAL A 30 22.81 8.71 -10.02
C VAL A 30 21.42 8.38 -10.56
N CYS A 31 20.87 7.24 -10.16
CA CYS A 31 19.51 6.87 -10.55
C CYS A 31 18.47 7.89 -10.06
N ALA A 32 18.58 8.34 -8.82
CA ALA A 32 17.65 9.33 -8.25
C ALA A 32 17.78 10.70 -8.94
N GLU A 33 18.99 11.14 -9.26
CA GLU A 33 19.22 12.39 -10.00
C GLU A 33 18.62 12.34 -11.42
N GLU A 34 18.75 11.20 -12.10
CA GLU A 34 18.15 11.04 -13.42
C GLU A 34 16.62 11.01 -13.35
N VAL A 35 16.04 10.35 -12.34
CA VAL A 35 14.60 10.36 -12.08
C VAL A 35 14.11 11.77 -11.73
N ALA A 36 14.83 12.51 -10.89
CA ALA A 36 14.48 13.88 -10.53
C ALA A 36 14.45 14.83 -11.74
N ARG A 37 15.27 14.58 -12.75
CA ARG A 37 15.29 15.35 -14.01
C ARG A 37 14.25 14.89 -15.02
N SER A 38 13.59 13.76 -14.81
CA SER A 38 12.55 13.26 -15.71
C SER A 38 11.28 14.13 -15.66
N PHE A 39 10.45 14.03 -16.68
CA PHE A 39 9.20 14.78 -16.79
C PHE A 39 9.41 16.29 -16.60
N ASP A 40 10.35 16.87 -17.35
CA ASP A 40 10.69 18.30 -17.30
C ASP A 40 11.12 18.78 -15.91
N GLY A 41 11.77 17.92 -15.15
CA GLY A 41 12.27 18.23 -13.81
C GLY A 41 11.25 18.03 -12.68
N LEU A 42 10.07 17.51 -12.98
CA LEU A 42 9.06 17.21 -11.96
C LEU A 42 9.38 15.95 -11.15
N GLY A 43 10.20 15.04 -11.69
CA GLY A 43 10.55 13.77 -11.05
C GLY A 43 9.38 12.78 -10.87
N ILE A 44 8.20 13.13 -11.37
CA ILE A 44 6.98 12.32 -11.37
C ILE A 44 6.20 12.57 -12.65
N ASP A 45 5.56 11.53 -13.18
CA ASP A 45 4.66 11.63 -14.31
C ASP A 45 3.46 12.55 -13.98
N PRO A 46 3.23 13.65 -14.72
CA PRO A 46 2.16 14.60 -14.45
C PRO A 46 0.77 13.96 -14.39
N ARG A 47 0.54 12.90 -15.17
CA ARG A 47 -0.74 12.17 -15.15
C ARG A 47 -1.09 11.60 -13.78
N VAL A 48 -0.08 11.28 -12.95
CA VAL A 48 -0.29 10.76 -11.59
C VAL A 48 -0.72 11.88 -10.64
N SER A 49 -0.01 13.02 -10.67
CA SER A 49 -0.33 14.16 -9.80
C SER A 49 -1.62 14.88 -10.22
N GLU A 50 -1.99 14.84 -11.49
CA GLU A 50 -3.28 15.32 -12.00
C GLU A 50 -4.42 14.41 -11.55
N ALA A 51 -4.25 13.08 -11.65
CA ALA A 51 -5.26 12.12 -11.25
C ALA A 51 -5.42 12.03 -9.72
N VAL A 52 -4.34 12.22 -8.96
CA VAL A 52 -4.32 12.16 -7.49
C VAL A 52 -3.58 13.37 -6.93
N PRO A 53 -4.28 14.50 -6.72
CA PRO A 53 -3.68 15.70 -6.15
C PRO A 53 -2.96 15.43 -4.81
N GLY A 54 -1.77 16.00 -4.68
CA GLY A 54 -0.90 15.79 -3.51
C GLY A 54 0.03 14.58 -3.60
N TRP A 55 -0.02 13.79 -4.67
CA TRP A 55 0.97 12.76 -4.96
C TRP A 55 2.13 13.39 -5.76
N ASP A 56 3.26 13.60 -5.10
CA ASP A 56 4.37 14.46 -5.55
C ASP A 56 5.73 13.73 -5.67
N ALA A 57 5.75 12.40 -5.67
CA ALA A 57 6.97 11.62 -5.85
C ALA A 57 6.69 10.25 -6.50
N PRO A 58 7.65 9.66 -7.25
CA PRO A 58 7.41 8.47 -8.08
C PRO A 58 7.42 7.15 -7.28
N PHE A 59 6.91 7.17 -6.06
CA PHE A 59 6.78 5.99 -5.20
C PHE A 59 5.57 6.10 -4.28
N PHE A 60 5.17 4.98 -3.67
CA PHE A 60 4.06 4.95 -2.71
C PHE A 60 4.10 3.69 -1.85
N GLN A 61 3.40 3.72 -0.70
CA GLN A 61 3.21 2.55 0.15
C GLN A 61 2.15 1.63 -0.42
N ALA A 62 2.52 0.40 -0.74
CA ALA A 62 1.59 -0.65 -1.17
C ALA A 62 0.62 -1.09 -0.05
N GLY A 63 -0.55 -1.57 -0.44
CA GLY A 63 -1.44 -2.30 0.47
C GLY A 63 -0.81 -3.61 0.95
N LEU A 64 -0.78 -3.81 2.26
CA LEU A 64 -0.12 -4.93 2.93
C LEU A 64 -1.07 -5.60 3.92
N ALA A 65 -1.59 -6.77 3.56
CA ALA A 65 -2.52 -7.52 4.40
C ALA A 65 -1.96 -7.75 5.82
N GLY A 66 -2.68 -7.27 6.81
CA GLY A 66 -2.32 -7.34 8.21
C GLY A 66 -1.27 -6.30 8.65
N TYR A 67 -0.92 -5.30 7.83
CA TYR A 67 0.08 -4.28 8.17
C TYR A 67 -0.35 -2.86 7.87
N SER A 68 -0.92 -2.58 6.69
CA SER A 68 -1.21 -1.21 6.24
C SER A 68 -2.52 -0.65 6.82
N ASP A 69 -2.66 -0.73 8.14
CA ASP A 69 -3.68 0.00 8.90
C ASP A 69 -3.38 1.51 8.90
N ALA A 70 -4.31 2.32 9.40
CA ALA A 70 -4.15 3.78 9.44
C ALA A 70 -2.91 4.20 10.22
N ALA A 71 -2.58 3.50 11.30
CA ALA A 71 -1.41 3.82 12.10
C ALA A 71 -0.11 3.69 11.28
N MET A 72 0.06 2.60 10.53
CA MET A 72 1.22 2.42 9.66
C MET A 72 1.24 3.44 8.53
N ARG A 73 0.10 3.73 7.90
CA ARG A 73 0.00 4.70 6.79
C ARG A 73 0.38 6.11 7.25
N ILE A 74 -0.16 6.56 8.39
CA ILE A 74 0.15 7.88 8.95
C ILE A 74 1.64 8.00 9.29
N VAL A 75 2.23 6.96 9.90
CA VAL A 75 3.67 6.95 10.15
C VAL A 75 4.46 7.06 8.84
N ALA A 76 4.07 6.33 7.79
CA ALA A 76 4.71 6.44 6.47
C ALA A 76 4.55 7.86 5.88
N ARG A 77 3.35 8.45 5.97
CA ARG A 77 3.06 9.82 5.51
C ARG A 77 3.95 10.85 6.23
N ARG A 78 4.05 10.78 7.54
CA ARG A 78 4.93 11.66 8.35
C ARG A 78 6.41 11.53 7.98
N HIS A 79 6.80 10.42 7.36
CA HIS A 79 8.14 10.19 6.82
C HIS A 79 8.25 10.48 5.32
N GLY A 80 7.28 11.17 4.72
CA GLY A 80 7.37 11.64 3.34
C GLY A 80 6.82 10.69 2.29
N CYS A 81 6.09 9.63 2.65
CA CYS A 81 5.35 8.83 1.70
C CYS A 81 4.28 9.68 1.00
N PRO A 82 4.27 9.78 -0.34
CA PRO A 82 3.34 10.68 -1.03
C PRO A 82 1.91 10.16 -1.10
N ALA A 83 1.73 8.84 -1.09
CA ALA A 83 0.42 8.19 -1.11
C ALA A 83 0.49 6.81 -0.47
N CYS A 84 -0.61 6.36 0.12
CA CYS A 84 -0.72 5.04 0.74
C CYS A 84 -1.91 4.26 0.18
N VAL A 85 -1.82 2.94 0.23
CA VAL A 85 -2.88 2.02 -0.16
C VAL A 85 -3.37 1.25 1.07
N THR A 86 -4.68 1.08 1.22
CA THR A 86 -5.28 0.27 2.30
C THR A 86 -4.88 -1.20 2.20
N GLU A 87 -5.15 -1.98 3.22
CA GLU A 87 -5.24 -3.43 3.05
C GLU A 87 -6.27 -3.76 1.96
N ALA A 88 -6.07 -4.88 1.26
CA ALA A 88 -7.05 -5.33 0.28
C ALA A 88 -8.35 -5.75 0.98
N LEU A 89 -9.40 -5.00 0.76
CA LEU A 89 -10.72 -5.21 1.34
C LEU A 89 -11.49 -6.23 0.50
N LEU A 90 -12.15 -7.19 1.15
CA LEU A 90 -12.99 -8.16 0.44
C LEU A 90 -14.38 -7.55 0.16
N ASP A 91 -14.83 -7.63 -1.08
CA ASP A 91 -16.15 -7.20 -1.54
C ASP A 91 -17.29 -7.65 -0.60
N ARG A 92 -17.38 -8.95 -0.34
CA ARG A 92 -18.39 -9.54 0.56
C ARG A 92 -18.28 -9.07 1.99
N THR A 93 -17.08 -8.74 2.46
CA THR A 93 -16.88 -8.19 3.80
C THR A 93 -17.41 -6.76 3.88
N LEU A 94 -17.17 -5.97 2.83
CA LEU A 94 -17.69 -4.62 2.70
C LEU A 94 -19.22 -4.61 2.62
N LEU A 95 -19.81 -5.50 1.83
CA LEU A 95 -21.28 -5.60 1.65
C LEU A 95 -21.98 -6.18 2.87
N ALA A 96 -21.33 -7.01 3.66
CA ALA A 96 -21.91 -7.61 4.86
C ALA A 96 -22.18 -6.58 5.98
N GLY A 97 -21.47 -5.45 6.00
CA GLY A 97 -21.58 -4.44 7.03
C GLY A 97 -21.09 -4.87 8.42
N GLY A 98 -21.28 -4.03 9.43
CA GLY A 98 -21.03 -4.34 10.83
C GLY A 98 -19.58 -4.77 11.15
N ARG A 99 -19.40 -5.97 11.70
CA ARG A 99 -18.06 -6.50 12.06
C ARG A 99 -17.11 -6.64 10.87
N GLY A 100 -17.63 -6.79 9.66
CA GLY A 100 -16.84 -6.82 8.44
C GLY A 100 -16.21 -5.46 8.15
N PHE A 101 -16.95 -4.40 8.36
CA PHE A 101 -16.49 -3.02 8.23
C PHE A 101 -15.34 -2.69 9.18
N ALA A 102 -15.49 -3.06 10.46
CA ALA A 102 -14.45 -2.84 11.47
C ALA A 102 -13.14 -3.60 11.15
N LYS A 103 -13.23 -4.74 10.47
CA LYS A 103 -12.05 -5.50 10.02
C LYS A 103 -11.43 -4.97 8.73
N ALA A 104 -12.16 -4.16 8.00
CA ALA A 104 -11.82 -3.72 6.67
C ALA A 104 -11.25 -2.28 6.63
N ASP A 105 -10.82 -1.75 7.75
CA ASP A 105 -10.31 -0.37 7.91
C ASP A 105 -11.33 0.75 7.58
N LEU A 106 -12.52 0.43 7.09
CA LEU A 106 -13.53 1.45 6.79
C LEU A 106 -14.14 2.10 8.03
N GLY A 107 -14.07 1.44 9.17
CA GLY A 107 -14.44 2.04 10.46
C GLY A 107 -13.62 3.28 10.79
N GLU A 108 -12.39 3.34 10.32
CA GLU A 108 -11.48 4.47 10.47
C GLU A 108 -11.95 5.69 9.67
N LEU A 109 -12.54 5.46 8.51
CA LEU A 109 -13.07 6.51 7.65
C LEU A 109 -14.29 7.19 8.27
N HIS A 110 -15.16 6.43 8.93
CA HIS A 110 -16.34 6.96 9.62
C HIS A 110 -16.00 7.70 10.90
N HIS A 111 -14.98 7.25 11.61
CA HIS A 111 -14.61 7.80 12.90
C HIS A 111 -13.45 8.78 12.82
N ASN A 112 -12.85 8.97 11.64
CA ASN A 112 -11.66 9.81 11.42
C ASN A 112 -10.52 9.52 12.42
N VAL A 113 -10.45 8.32 12.86
CA VAL A 113 -9.46 7.91 13.86
C VAL A 113 -8.33 7.25 13.16
N PRO A 114 -7.25 7.64 13.42
CA PRO A 114 -6.39 8.70 13.17
C PRO A 114 -6.27 9.04 11.67
N GLY A 115 -7.19 8.58 10.85
CA GLY A 115 -7.27 8.89 9.43
C GLY A 115 -7.34 10.40 9.15
N GLY A 116 -8.22 10.83 8.34
CA GLY A 116 -8.40 12.25 8.04
C GLY A 116 -7.30 12.81 7.15
N ALA A 117 -6.97 14.08 7.33
CA ALA A 117 -6.07 14.81 6.44
C ALA A 117 -4.64 14.24 6.38
N GLU A 118 -4.14 13.65 7.46
CA GLU A 118 -2.79 13.06 7.48
C GLU A 118 -2.69 11.77 6.65
N ASP A 119 -3.80 11.04 6.48
CA ASP A 119 -3.86 9.78 5.71
C ASP A 119 -4.23 10.01 4.23
N THR A 120 -4.17 11.26 3.75
CA THR A 120 -4.53 11.65 2.39
C THR A 120 -3.28 12.04 1.59
N PRO A 121 -3.14 11.66 0.30
CA PRO A 121 -4.06 10.83 -0.48
C PRO A 121 -4.02 9.34 -0.12
N LEU A 122 -5.21 8.72 -0.01
CA LEU A 122 -5.40 7.33 0.32
C LEU A 122 -6.07 6.59 -0.84
N ILE A 123 -5.50 5.46 -1.24
CA ILE A 123 -6.04 4.58 -2.28
C ILE A 123 -6.74 3.41 -1.62
N GLY A 124 -8.03 3.24 -1.91
CA GLY A 124 -8.80 2.12 -1.42
C GLY A 124 -8.60 0.87 -2.26
N GLN A 125 -8.01 -0.19 -1.72
CA GLN A 125 -7.79 -1.42 -2.48
C GLN A 125 -8.89 -2.45 -2.19
N ILE A 126 -9.49 -2.98 -3.26
CA ILE A 126 -10.59 -3.96 -3.20
C ILE A 126 -10.25 -5.26 -3.93
N MET A 127 -10.82 -6.36 -3.47
CA MET A 127 -10.62 -7.70 -4.04
C MET A 127 -11.91 -8.52 -3.90
N GLY A 128 -12.29 -9.20 -4.98
CA GLY A 128 -13.50 -10.03 -5.02
C GLY A 128 -13.56 -10.98 -6.19
N SER A 129 -14.70 -11.65 -6.34
CA SER A 129 -14.91 -12.66 -7.37
C SER A 129 -16.12 -12.42 -8.27
N GLU A 130 -17.08 -11.64 -7.84
CA GLU A 130 -18.29 -11.38 -8.60
C GLU A 130 -18.33 -9.91 -9.05
N PRO A 131 -18.52 -9.64 -10.35
CA PRO A 131 -18.50 -8.27 -10.88
C PRO A 131 -19.47 -7.33 -10.17
N ALA A 132 -20.72 -7.73 -9.96
CA ALA A 132 -21.73 -6.92 -9.29
C ALA A 132 -21.39 -6.67 -7.80
N GLU A 133 -20.89 -7.68 -7.08
CA GLU A 133 -20.41 -7.51 -5.69
C GLU A 133 -19.24 -6.52 -5.62
N MET A 134 -18.29 -6.62 -6.58
CA MET A 134 -17.14 -5.72 -6.67
C MET A 134 -17.58 -4.28 -6.98
N ALA A 135 -18.50 -4.09 -7.92
CA ALA A 135 -19.05 -2.78 -8.27
C ALA A 135 -19.76 -2.13 -7.06
N ALA A 136 -20.67 -2.86 -6.42
CA ALA A 136 -21.41 -2.36 -5.25
C ALA A 136 -20.47 -2.04 -4.06
N ALA A 137 -19.46 -2.88 -3.85
CA ALA A 137 -18.48 -2.67 -2.79
C ALA A 137 -17.55 -1.47 -3.08
N ALA A 138 -17.11 -1.30 -4.33
CA ALA A 138 -16.34 -0.13 -4.74
C ALA A 138 -17.15 1.16 -4.57
N LEU A 139 -18.42 1.15 -4.97
CA LEU A 139 -19.32 2.28 -4.76
C LEU A 139 -19.49 2.59 -3.28
N LYS A 140 -19.68 1.57 -2.44
CA LYS A 140 -19.77 1.74 -0.98
C LYS A 140 -18.51 2.38 -0.39
N MET A 141 -17.33 2.05 -0.91
CA MET A 141 -16.07 2.69 -0.50
C MET A 141 -16.06 4.18 -0.89
N VAL A 142 -16.41 4.48 -2.13
CA VAL A 142 -16.45 5.87 -2.64
C VAL A 142 -17.43 6.71 -1.86
N GLU A 143 -18.64 6.20 -1.65
CA GLU A 143 -19.71 6.88 -0.92
C GLU A 143 -19.52 6.82 0.61
N GLN A 144 -18.51 6.14 1.09
CA GLN A 144 -18.24 5.96 2.53
C GLN A 144 -19.43 5.35 3.30
N GLY A 145 -20.20 4.50 2.63
CA GLY A 145 -21.34 3.82 3.22
C GLY A 145 -22.55 4.74 3.49
N GLN A 146 -22.75 5.81 2.72
CA GLN A 146 -23.87 6.73 2.87
C GLN A 146 -25.24 6.06 2.63
N ARG A 147 -25.28 5.05 1.74
CA ARG A 147 -26.50 4.25 1.54
C ARG A 147 -26.67 3.22 2.66
N SER A 148 -27.88 2.72 2.84
CA SER A 148 -28.11 1.60 3.75
C SER A 148 -27.40 0.33 3.27
N GLU A 149 -27.04 -0.56 4.21
CA GLU A 149 -26.46 -1.87 3.86
C GLU A 149 -27.37 -2.69 2.94
N ARG A 150 -28.68 -2.53 3.10
CA ARG A 150 -29.68 -3.17 2.25
C ARG A 150 -29.55 -2.67 0.81
N ALA A 151 -29.46 -1.37 0.59
CA ALA A 151 -29.33 -0.79 -0.74
C ALA A 151 -28.07 -1.29 -1.47
N TYR A 152 -26.90 -1.36 -0.80
CA TYR A 152 -25.69 -1.93 -1.43
C TYR A 152 -25.81 -3.42 -1.74
N ARG A 153 -26.56 -4.20 -0.92
CA ARG A 153 -26.82 -5.62 -1.21
C ARG A 153 -27.76 -5.79 -2.39
N GLU A 154 -28.80 -4.97 -2.49
CA GLU A 154 -29.71 -4.97 -3.63
C GLU A 154 -28.93 -4.70 -4.94
N LEU A 155 -28.01 -3.72 -4.94
CA LEU A 155 -27.11 -3.48 -6.08
C LEU A 155 -26.22 -4.67 -6.45
N ALA A 156 -25.85 -5.50 -5.47
CA ALA A 156 -24.97 -6.66 -5.68
C ALA A 156 -25.68 -7.95 -6.10
N TYR A 157 -26.94 -8.14 -5.69
CA TYR A 157 -27.62 -9.42 -5.77
C TYR A 157 -28.95 -9.40 -6.54
N GLU A 158 -29.52 -8.24 -6.82
CA GLU A 158 -30.65 -8.14 -7.73
C GLU A 158 -30.10 -7.93 -9.13
N ASP A 159 -30.38 -8.76 -10.08
CA ASP A 159 -29.98 -8.85 -11.51
C ASP A 159 -29.85 -7.49 -12.25
N VAL A 160 -29.29 -6.52 -11.53
CA VAL A 160 -29.10 -5.16 -11.94
C VAL A 160 -27.84 -5.12 -12.80
N THR A 161 -28.01 -4.93 -14.09
CA THR A 161 -26.89 -4.62 -14.96
C THR A 161 -26.16 -3.39 -14.42
N THR A 162 -24.86 -3.29 -14.63
CA THR A 162 -24.02 -2.13 -14.27
C THR A 162 -24.63 -0.80 -14.74
N HIS A 163 -25.39 -0.78 -15.83
CA HIS A 163 -26.19 0.37 -16.28
C HIS A 163 -27.27 0.80 -15.28
N ALA A 164 -27.96 -0.14 -14.65
CA ALA A 164 -29.00 0.19 -13.68
C ALA A 164 -28.42 0.72 -12.36
N VAL A 165 -27.18 0.36 -12.01
CA VAL A 165 -26.45 0.99 -10.89
C VAL A 165 -26.19 2.46 -11.20
N ARG A 166 -25.79 2.78 -12.42
CA ARG A 166 -25.55 4.14 -12.89
C ARG A 166 -26.85 4.94 -12.96
N ASP A 167 -27.90 4.36 -13.55
CA ASP A 167 -29.21 4.97 -13.64
C ASP A 167 -29.82 5.26 -12.26
N ALA A 168 -29.57 4.41 -11.27
CA ALA A 168 -30.00 4.65 -9.89
C ALA A 168 -29.19 5.76 -9.21
N ILE A 169 -27.93 5.98 -9.60
CA ILE A 169 -27.11 7.10 -9.15
C ILE A 169 -27.59 8.39 -9.83
N ASP A 170 -27.81 8.36 -11.13
CA ASP A 170 -28.19 9.52 -11.93
C ASP A 170 -29.65 9.94 -11.72
N SER A 171 -30.56 9.02 -11.37
CA SER A 171 -31.99 9.30 -11.14
C SER A 171 -32.30 9.97 -9.79
N GLY A 172 -31.32 10.07 -8.88
CA GLY A 172 -31.51 10.70 -7.58
C GLY A 172 -32.46 9.96 -6.63
N ASP A 173 -32.88 8.75 -6.97
CA ASP A 173 -33.81 7.92 -6.17
C ASP A 173 -33.15 7.33 -4.91
N ALA A 174 -31.85 7.44 -4.81
CA ALA A 174 -31.17 7.31 -3.55
C ALA A 174 -30.77 8.72 -3.11
N ALA A 175 -31.42 9.22 -2.08
CA ALA A 175 -31.14 10.52 -1.50
C ALA A 175 -29.68 10.63 -1.05
N VAL A 176 -28.78 10.86 -1.98
CA VAL A 176 -27.50 11.51 -1.75
C VAL A 176 -27.77 13.01 -1.78
N SER A 177 -28.60 13.45 -0.83
CA SER A 177 -28.78 14.87 -0.55
C SER A 177 -27.67 15.29 0.40
N GLY A 178 -26.52 15.54 -0.12
CA GLY A 178 -25.41 16.13 0.56
C GLY A 178 -24.27 16.28 -0.44
N GLU A 179 -23.58 17.42 -0.43
CA GLU A 179 -22.29 17.53 -1.05
C GLU A 179 -21.55 16.21 -0.82
N LEU A 180 -21.07 15.56 -1.89
CA LEU A 180 -20.16 14.43 -1.79
C LEU A 180 -19.07 14.86 -0.81
N VAL A 181 -19.15 14.37 0.41
CA VAL A 181 -18.07 14.57 1.37
C VAL A 181 -16.84 14.11 0.62
N ALA A 182 -15.89 15.01 0.42
CA ALA A 182 -14.72 14.78 -0.41
C ALA A 182 -14.23 13.36 -0.13
N SER A 183 -14.31 12.50 -1.15
CA SER A 183 -14.04 11.06 -0.97
C SER A 183 -12.74 10.90 -0.21
N THR A 184 -12.75 10.16 0.88
CA THR A 184 -11.51 9.85 1.61
C THR A 184 -10.53 9.06 0.72
N PHE A 185 -11.06 8.37 -0.30
CA PHE A 185 -10.26 7.67 -1.28
C PHE A 185 -9.97 8.54 -2.51
N ALA A 186 -8.68 8.78 -2.72
CA ALA A 186 -8.18 9.48 -3.90
C ALA A 186 -8.20 8.60 -5.17
N ALA A 187 -8.29 7.28 -5.02
CA ALA A 187 -8.44 6.31 -6.09
C ALA A 187 -8.97 4.98 -5.54
N ILE A 188 -9.54 4.15 -6.42
CA ILE A 188 -9.91 2.76 -6.12
C ILE A 188 -8.98 1.82 -6.88
N ASP A 189 -8.32 0.90 -6.16
CA ASP A 189 -7.38 -0.05 -6.74
C ASP A 189 -7.91 -1.49 -6.70
N ILE A 190 -7.96 -2.16 -7.84
CA ILE A 190 -8.44 -3.54 -7.98
C ILE A 190 -7.26 -4.49 -7.80
N ASN A 191 -7.32 -5.35 -6.77
CA ASN A 191 -6.25 -6.31 -6.49
C ASN A 191 -6.41 -7.61 -7.29
N LEU A 192 -5.62 -7.76 -8.35
CA LEU A 192 -5.42 -8.98 -9.13
C LEU A 192 -4.01 -9.58 -8.89
N ALA A 193 -3.42 -9.35 -7.71
CA ALA A 193 -2.03 -9.75 -7.43
C ALA A 193 -1.88 -10.77 -6.30
N CYS A 194 -2.89 -10.95 -5.43
CA CYS A 194 -2.77 -11.79 -4.25
C CYS A 194 -2.59 -13.27 -4.60
N PRO A 195 -1.45 -13.93 -4.22
CA PRO A 195 -1.17 -15.32 -4.62
C PRO A 195 -1.66 -16.35 -3.61
N VAL A 196 -2.41 -15.94 -2.58
CA VAL A 196 -2.78 -16.81 -1.45
C VAL A 196 -3.88 -17.78 -1.84
N LYS A 197 -3.63 -19.10 -1.72
CA LYS A 197 -4.59 -20.16 -2.09
C LYS A 197 -5.96 -20.06 -1.39
N LYS A 198 -6.03 -19.55 -0.15
CA LYS A 198 -7.30 -19.31 0.55
C LYS A 198 -8.12 -18.19 -0.12
N ILE A 199 -7.44 -17.20 -0.68
CA ILE A 199 -8.04 -16.11 -1.43
C ILE A 199 -8.56 -16.63 -2.77
N ALA A 200 -7.86 -17.53 -3.44
CA ALA A 200 -8.32 -18.13 -4.70
C ALA A 200 -9.77 -18.68 -4.62
N LYS A 201 -10.18 -19.18 -3.46
CA LYS A 201 -11.54 -19.72 -3.24
C LYS A 201 -12.59 -18.65 -2.91
N LYS A 202 -12.18 -17.46 -2.46
CA LYS A 202 -13.09 -16.42 -1.94
C LYS A 202 -13.16 -15.17 -2.81
N ALA A 203 -12.04 -14.78 -3.40
CA ALA A 203 -11.91 -13.51 -4.10
C ALA A 203 -10.91 -13.58 -5.25
N ARG A 204 -10.44 -14.76 -5.59
CA ARG A 204 -9.50 -15.12 -6.68
C ARG A 204 -8.19 -14.32 -6.71
N GLY A 205 -8.18 -12.99 -6.51
CA GLY A 205 -6.97 -12.19 -6.51
C GLY A 205 -6.11 -12.43 -7.76
N GLY A 206 -4.84 -12.83 -7.60
CA GLY A 206 -3.94 -13.17 -8.70
C GLY A 206 -4.38 -14.33 -9.59
N HIS A 207 -5.26 -15.21 -9.10
CA HIS A 207 -5.79 -16.34 -9.88
C HIS A 207 -6.69 -15.88 -11.05
N TRP A 208 -7.13 -14.64 -11.06
CA TRP A 208 -7.81 -14.03 -12.20
C TRP A 208 -6.93 -13.98 -13.46
N LEU A 209 -5.60 -13.97 -13.34
CA LEU A 209 -4.71 -14.00 -14.50
C LEU A 209 -4.81 -15.31 -15.29
N ALA A 210 -5.32 -16.38 -14.68
CA ALA A 210 -5.64 -17.61 -15.39
C ALA A 210 -7.03 -17.60 -16.07
N GLU A 211 -7.87 -16.59 -15.79
CA GLU A 211 -9.22 -16.43 -16.36
C GLU A 211 -9.45 -14.96 -16.81
N PRO A 212 -8.82 -14.51 -17.89
CA PRO A 212 -8.82 -13.10 -18.28
C PRO A 212 -10.22 -12.52 -18.52
N GLN A 213 -11.17 -13.31 -19.01
CA GLN A 213 -12.53 -12.85 -19.25
C GLN A 213 -13.25 -12.45 -17.95
N GLY A 214 -13.04 -13.21 -16.86
CA GLY A 214 -13.58 -12.88 -15.56
C GLY A 214 -12.92 -11.65 -14.95
N ALA A 215 -11.59 -11.52 -15.10
CA ALA A 215 -10.87 -10.32 -14.69
C ALA A 215 -11.38 -9.07 -15.40
N VAL A 216 -11.55 -9.12 -16.74
CA VAL A 216 -12.03 -7.99 -17.53
C VAL A 216 -13.44 -7.57 -17.10
N ARG A 217 -14.36 -8.51 -16.88
CA ARG A 217 -15.70 -8.18 -16.36
C ARG A 217 -15.68 -7.49 -14.98
N ILE A 218 -14.73 -7.85 -14.13
CA ILE A 218 -14.54 -7.14 -12.84
C ILE A 218 -14.05 -5.71 -13.08
N LEU A 219 -13.07 -5.52 -13.94
CA LEU A 219 -12.55 -4.18 -14.28
C LEU A 219 -13.65 -3.29 -14.84
N GLU A 220 -14.44 -3.81 -15.80
CA GLU A 220 -15.57 -3.16 -16.40
C GLU A 220 -16.61 -2.73 -15.35
N ALA A 221 -17.09 -3.68 -14.55
CA ALA A 221 -18.10 -3.41 -13.54
C ALA A 221 -17.67 -2.38 -12.50
N VAL A 222 -16.41 -2.45 -12.04
CA VAL A 222 -15.89 -1.47 -11.07
C VAL A 222 -15.69 -0.11 -11.73
N ARG A 223 -15.15 -0.04 -12.98
CA ARG A 223 -14.94 1.25 -13.65
C ARG A 223 -16.28 1.95 -13.95
N GLU A 224 -17.29 1.20 -14.35
CA GLU A 224 -18.63 1.75 -14.60
C GLU A 224 -19.31 2.28 -13.32
N ALA A 225 -19.15 1.58 -12.20
CA ALA A 225 -19.75 1.96 -10.93
C ALA A 225 -19.04 3.13 -10.23
N VAL A 226 -17.73 3.24 -10.35
CA VAL A 226 -16.95 4.32 -9.72
C VAL A 226 -17.10 5.62 -10.53
N PRO A 227 -17.43 6.78 -9.93
CA PRO A 227 -17.51 8.06 -10.62
C PRO A 227 -16.26 8.36 -11.46
N ALA A 228 -16.46 9.04 -12.60
CA ALA A 228 -15.39 9.26 -13.58
C ALA A 228 -14.21 10.07 -13.04
N GLU A 229 -14.48 10.98 -12.10
CA GLU A 229 -13.50 11.82 -11.44
C GLU A 229 -12.59 11.07 -10.44
N ILE A 230 -12.98 9.84 -10.03
CA ILE A 230 -12.18 9.01 -9.14
C ILE A 230 -11.42 7.99 -9.98
N PRO A 231 -10.08 8.05 -10.01
CA PRO A 231 -9.27 7.09 -10.74
C PRO A 231 -9.50 5.66 -10.27
N VAL A 232 -9.64 4.74 -11.22
CA VAL A 232 -9.57 3.30 -10.97
C VAL A 232 -8.20 2.81 -11.42
N THR A 233 -7.55 2.02 -10.58
CA THR A 233 -6.22 1.46 -10.84
C THR A 233 -6.24 -0.05 -10.64
N VAL A 234 -5.20 -0.72 -11.10
CA VAL A 234 -5.12 -2.19 -11.01
C VAL A 234 -3.77 -2.60 -10.47
N LYS A 235 -3.76 -3.48 -9.49
CA LYS A 235 -2.53 -4.14 -9.07
C LYS A 235 -2.54 -5.60 -9.45
N MET A 236 -1.57 -6.02 -10.28
CA MET A 236 -1.50 -7.38 -10.80
C MET A 236 -0.08 -7.95 -10.76
N ARG A 237 0.06 -9.23 -10.99
CA ARG A 237 1.34 -9.87 -11.24
C ARG A 237 1.64 -9.91 -12.73
N ARG A 238 2.92 -10.10 -13.11
CA ARG A 238 3.36 -10.14 -14.50
C ARG A 238 2.82 -11.33 -15.31
N SER A 239 2.32 -12.36 -14.63
CA SER A 239 1.61 -13.50 -15.20
C SER A 239 1.11 -14.42 -14.08
N PHE A 240 0.33 -15.45 -14.42
CA PHE A 240 0.01 -16.54 -13.51
C PHE A 240 1.24 -17.45 -13.30
N ASP A 241 1.83 -17.92 -14.39
CA ASP A 241 3.09 -18.67 -14.46
C ASP A 241 3.93 -18.17 -15.67
N ASP A 242 5.02 -18.87 -16.01
CA ASP A 242 5.92 -18.50 -17.09
C ASP A 242 5.58 -19.16 -18.45
N THR A 243 4.42 -19.79 -18.60
CA THR A 243 3.98 -20.34 -19.88
C THR A 243 3.58 -19.24 -20.86
N PRO A 244 3.81 -19.41 -22.18
CA PRO A 244 3.41 -18.42 -23.18
C PRO A 244 1.92 -18.08 -23.13
N GLU A 245 1.08 -19.09 -22.87
CA GLU A 245 -0.36 -18.89 -22.73
C GLU A 245 -0.71 -17.95 -21.59
N MET A 246 -0.09 -18.11 -20.41
CA MET A 246 -0.35 -17.24 -19.25
C MET A 246 0.20 -15.83 -19.46
N VAL A 247 1.30 -15.69 -20.20
CA VAL A 247 1.81 -14.38 -20.62
C VAL A 247 0.83 -13.67 -21.57
N GLU A 248 0.24 -14.41 -22.52
CA GLU A 248 -0.82 -13.85 -23.39
C GLU A 248 -2.04 -13.41 -22.60
N ARG A 249 -2.46 -14.21 -21.61
CA ARG A 249 -3.59 -13.88 -20.72
C ARG A 249 -3.31 -12.64 -19.87
N PHE A 250 -2.07 -12.46 -19.40
CA PHE A 250 -1.65 -11.23 -18.74
C PHE A 250 -1.87 -10.01 -19.63
N TRP A 251 -1.43 -10.05 -20.89
CA TRP A 251 -1.59 -8.94 -21.81
C TRP A 251 -3.06 -8.60 -22.08
N ARG A 252 -3.95 -9.60 -22.16
CA ARG A 252 -5.40 -9.36 -22.29
C ARG A 252 -5.96 -8.56 -21.12
N VAL A 253 -5.59 -8.90 -19.89
CA VAL A 253 -6.07 -8.17 -18.70
C VAL A 253 -5.40 -6.80 -18.61
N PHE A 254 -4.10 -6.73 -18.91
CA PHE A 254 -3.32 -5.50 -18.85
C PHE A 254 -3.84 -4.46 -19.85
N ASP A 255 -4.01 -4.83 -21.10
CA ASP A 255 -4.51 -3.91 -22.14
C ASP A 255 -5.97 -3.51 -21.87
N ALA A 256 -6.84 -4.47 -21.50
CA ALA A 256 -8.22 -4.18 -21.13
C ALA A 256 -8.36 -3.18 -19.98
N ALA A 257 -7.46 -3.18 -19.01
CA ALA A 257 -7.49 -2.19 -17.94
C ALA A 257 -7.39 -0.75 -18.49
N TYR A 258 -6.53 -0.51 -19.45
CA TYR A 258 -6.41 0.82 -20.08
C TYR A 258 -7.54 1.13 -21.04
N ASP A 259 -8.00 0.15 -21.81
CA ASP A 259 -9.12 0.31 -22.75
C ASP A 259 -10.43 0.67 -22.02
N LEU A 260 -10.58 0.19 -20.78
CA LEU A 260 -11.69 0.54 -19.88
C LEU A 260 -11.47 1.86 -19.11
N GLY A 261 -10.34 2.54 -19.29
CA GLY A 261 -10.06 3.82 -18.64
C GLY A 261 -9.46 3.74 -17.24
N CYS A 262 -8.80 2.64 -16.88
CA CYS A 262 -7.99 2.62 -15.66
C CYS A 262 -6.79 3.57 -15.80
N ALA A 263 -6.50 4.34 -14.76
CA ALA A 263 -5.47 5.37 -14.79
C ALA A 263 -4.05 4.81 -14.89
N TRP A 264 -3.76 3.73 -14.18
CA TRP A 264 -2.48 3.00 -14.27
C TRP A 264 -2.60 1.57 -13.77
N VAL A 265 -1.59 0.77 -14.11
CA VAL A 265 -1.43 -0.60 -13.62
C VAL A 265 -0.14 -0.71 -12.82
N THR A 266 -0.20 -1.31 -11.63
CA THR A 266 0.97 -1.69 -10.83
C THR A 266 1.30 -3.15 -11.07
N VAL A 267 2.46 -3.45 -11.64
CA VAL A 267 2.88 -4.82 -11.98
C VAL A 267 3.94 -5.32 -11.01
N HIS A 268 3.65 -6.43 -10.35
CA HIS A 268 4.64 -7.15 -9.54
C HIS A 268 5.44 -8.12 -10.43
N GLY A 269 6.76 -8.02 -10.41
CA GLY A 269 7.66 -8.77 -11.30
C GLY A 269 7.77 -10.29 -11.03
N ARG A 270 6.97 -10.86 -10.13
CA ARG A 270 6.82 -12.31 -9.92
C ARG A 270 5.51 -12.82 -10.48
N THR A 271 5.48 -14.10 -10.88
CA THR A 271 4.22 -14.79 -11.21
C THR A 271 3.39 -15.11 -9.97
N VAL A 272 2.13 -15.51 -10.16
CA VAL A 272 1.25 -15.94 -9.06
C VAL A 272 1.79 -17.22 -8.41
N GLU A 273 2.23 -18.20 -9.20
CA GLU A 273 2.79 -19.45 -8.70
C GLU A 273 4.12 -19.26 -7.97
N GLN A 274 4.94 -18.33 -8.41
CA GLN A 274 6.21 -17.96 -7.80
C GLN A 274 6.02 -17.41 -6.38
N LYS A 275 4.86 -16.82 -6.06
CA LYS A 275 4.58 -16.17 -4.77
C LYS A 275 5.67 -15.17 -4.39
N TYR A 276 6.54 -15.54 -3.43
CA TYR A 276 7.65 -14.74 -2.93
C TYR A 276 9.01 -15.43 -3.08
N VAL A 277 9.04 -16.56 -3.81
CA VAL A 277 10.26 -17.35 -4.04
C VAL A 277 11.03 -16.79 -5.23
N GLY A 278 12.34 -16.73 -5.12
CA GLY A 278 13.23 -16.18 -6.14
C GLY A 278 13.08 -14.65 -6.31
N PRO A 279 13.83 -14.04 -7.23
CA PRO A 279 13.82 -12.60 -7.45
C PRO A 279 12.57 -12.12 -8.19
N SER A 280 12.23 -10.86 -7.96
CA SER A 280 11.32 -10.12 -8.83
C SER A 280 12.04 -9.81 -10.14
N ARG A 281 11.44 -10.16 -11.26
CA ARG A 281 12.02 -10.03 -12.60
C ARG A 281 11.83 -8.59 -13.12
N TRP A 282 12.76 -7.71 -12.78
CA TRP A 282 12.77 -6.32 -13.26
C TRP A 282 13.03 -6.21 -14.75
N ASP A 283 13.77 -7.17 -15.32
CA ASP A 283 13.96 -7.31 -16.77
C ASP A 283 12.61 -7.44 -17.50
N LEU A 284 11.71 -8.28 -17.01
CA LEU A 284 10.37 -8.43 -17.59
C LEU A 284 9.48 -7.19 -17.35
N LEU A 285 9.65 -6.47 -16.24
CA LEU A 285 9.00 -5.18 -16.06
C LEU A 285 9.47 -4.15 -17.08
N ARG A 286 10.76 -4.16 -17.43
CA ARG A 286 11.33 -3.34 -18.49
C ARG A 286 10.74 -3.69 -19.87
N GLU A 287 10.60 -4.96 -20.19
CA GLU A 287 9.97 -5.44 -21.43
C GLU A 287 8.50 -4.97 -21.53
N ILE A 288 7.74 -5.06 -20.42
CA ILE A 288 6.36 -4.54 -20.36
C ILE A 288 6.34 -3.04 -20.66
N ARG A 289 7.24 -2.26 -20.08
CA ARG A 289 7.35 -0.82 -20.32
C ARG A 289 7.70 -0.52 -21.77
N GLN A 290 8.64 -1.27 -22.36
CA GLN A 290 9.03 -1.11 -23.75
C GLN A 290 7.90 -1.45 -24.74
N ALA A 291 7.09 -2.47 -24.40
CA ALA A 291 5.93 -2.84 -25.21
C ALA A 291 4.77 -1.82 -25.12
N ARG A 292 4.70 -1.04 -24.04
CA ARG A 292 3.64 -0.03 -23.81
C ARG A 292 4.23 1.27 -23.26
N PRO A 293 4.98 2.04 -24.07
CA PRO A 293 5.73 3.20 -23.62
C PRO A 293 4.86 4.41 -23.24
N ASP A 294 3.65 4.46 -23.69
CA ASP A 294 2.66 5.52 -23.47
C ASP A 294 1.82 5.33 -22.20
N ARG A 295 1.88 4.14 -21.58
CA ARG A 295 1.07 3.82 -20.40
C ARG A 295 1.76 4.21 -19.08
N GLY A 296 0.97 4.66 -18.11
CA GLY A 296 1.45 4.85 -16.73
C GLY A 296 1.58 3.50 -16.02
N ILE A 297 2.78 3.02 -15.76
CA ILE A 297 3.02 1.69 -15.17
C ILE A 297 3.89 1.83 -13.93
N PHE A 298 3.43 1.31 -12.79
CA PHE A 298 4.22 1.21 -11.57
C PHE A 298 4.81 -0.18 -11.41
N GLY A 299 6.05 -0.25 -10.90
CA GLY A 299 6.72 -1.50 -10.59
C GLY A 299 6.55 -1.92 -9.13
N ALA A 300 6.54 -3.21 -8.86
CA ALA A 300 6.52 -3.77 -7.52
C ALA A 300 7.41 -5.02 -7.42
N GLY A 301 7.96 -5.24 -6.22
CA GLY A 301 8.75 -6.40 -5.87
C GLY A 301 10.25 -6.11 -5.73
N ASP A 302 10.78 -6.56 -4.59
CA ASP A 302 12.18 -6.43 -4.20
C ASP A 302 12.71 -4.98 -4.14
N VAL A 303 11.88 -4.09 -3.61
CA VAL A 303 12.26 -2.76 -3.16
C VAL A 303 12.44 -2.84 -1.65
N TRP A 304 13.70 -2.85 -1.18
CA TRP A 304 14.05 -3.06 0.21
C TRP A 304 14.64 -1.81 0.88
N ASP A 305 15.28 -0.96 0.13
CA ASP A 305 15.82 0.34 0.56
C ASP A 305 15.37 1.48 -0.36
N ALA A 306 15.71 2.70 0.01
CA ALA A 306 15.36 3.89 -0.76
C ALA A 306 16.02 3.92 -2.15
N GLY A 307 17.23 3.38 -2.25
CA GLY A 307 17.96 3.30 -3.52
C GLY A 307 17.30 2.35 -4.52
N ASP A 308 16.68 1.25 -4.02
CA ASP A 308 16.00 0.28 -4.88
C ASP A 308 14.78 0.91 -5.61
N ILE A 309 14.16 1.92 -5.03
CA ILE A 309 13.08 2.69 -5.67
C ILE A 309 13.60 3.26 -7.01
N PHE A 310 14.73 3.96 -6.95
CA PHE A 310 15.29 4.65 -8.12
C PHE A 310 15.99 3.71 -9.08
N ARG A 311 16.67 2.67 -8.56
CA ARG A 311 17.24 1.59 -9.39
C ARG A 311 16.15 0.91 -10.22
N MET A 312 14.99 0.59 -9.61
CA MET A 312 13.86 0.00 -10.32
C MET A 312 13.37 0.95 -11.43
N ILE A 313 13.06 2.20 -11.10
CA ILE A 313 12.54 3.17 -12.05
C ILE A 313 13.53 3.37 -13.21
N ARG A 314 14.81 3.61 -12.90
CA ARG A 314 15.85 3.86 -13.89
C ARG A 314 16.09 2.65 -14.80
N TYR A 315 16.17 1.47 -14.22
CA TYR A 315 16.41 0.24 -14.99
C TYR A 315 15.25 -0.14 -15.90
N THR A 316 14.02 0.03 -15.42
CA THR A 316 12.83 -0.42 -16.14
C THR A 316 12.20 0.66 -17.01
N GLY A 317 12.43 1.94 -16.71
CA GLY A 317 11.73 3.07 -17.33
C GLY A 317 10.29 3.24 -16.86
N LEU A 318 9.89 2.60 -15.77
CA LEU A 318 8.54 2.67 -15.23
C LEU A 318 8.24 4.05 -14.63
N THR A 319 6.95 4.36 -14.51
CA THR A 319 6.43 5.62 -13.96
C THR A 319 6.81 5.81 -12.48
N GLY A 320 6.90 4.72 -11.72
CA GLY A 320 7.26 4.77 -10.31
C GLY A 320 7.31 3.38 -9.67
N ALA A 321 7.57 3.34 -8.36
CA ALA A 321 7.75 2.13 -7.58
C ALA A 321 6.76 2.00 -6.42
N SER A 322 6.17 0.83 -6.27
CA SER A 322 5.29 0.44 -5.17
C SER A 322 6.11 -0.25 -4.08
N VAL A 323 6.26 0.42 -2.93
CA VAL A 323 7.04 -0.05 -1.79
C VAL A 323 6.15 -0.90 -0.88
N ALA A 324 6.46 -2.19 -0.77
CA ALA A 324 5.71 -3.13 0.05
C ALA A 324 6.50 -3.52 1.31
N ARG A 325 7.12 -4.68 1.33
CA ARG A 325 7.80 -5.22 2.51
C ARG A 325 8.96 -4.37 3.01
N GLY A 326 9.61 -3.59 2.14
CA GLY A 326 10.72 -2.71 2.51
C GLY A 326 10.34 -1.57 3.47
N CYS A 327 9.06 -1.17 3.53
CA CYS A 327 8.60 -0.14 4.46
C CYS A 327 8.04 -0.70 5.79
N ILE A 328 7.90 -2.02 5.95
CA ILE A 328 7.42 -2.60 7.20
C ILE A 328 8.50 -2.47 8.28
N GLY A 329 8.25 -1.64 9.29
CA GLY A 329 9.23 -1.32 10.33
C GLY A 329 10.39 -0.45 9.83
N ASN A 330 10.24 0.16 8.67
CA ASN A 330 11.18 1.08 8.04
C ASN A 330 10.45 2.25 7.36
N PRO A 331 9.76 3.12 8.09
CA PRO A 331 9.11 4.28 7.48
C PRO A 331 10.12 5.28 6.91
N TRP A 332 11.35 5.27 7.39
CA TRP A 332 12.44 6.15 6.93
C TRP A 332 12.82 5.93 5.47
N ILE A 333 12.47 4.79 4.87
CA ILE A 333 12.67 4.53 3.44
C ILE A 333 12.09 5.67 2.56
N PHE A 334 10.96 6.24 2.96
CA PHE A 334 10.33 7.35 2.23
C PHE A 334 11.07 8.67 2.42
N ARG A 335 11.54 8.99 3.63
CA ARG A 335 12.39 10.16 3.88
C ARG A 335 13.70 10.05 3.12
N GLN A 336 14.35 8.90 3.22
CA GLN A 336 15.60 8.62 2.49
C GLN A 336 15.42 8.71 0.98
N ALA A 337 14.27 8.26 0.44
CA ALA A 337 13.95 8.43 -0.98
C ALA A 337 13.80 9.92 -1.36
N ARG A 338 13.15 10.72 -0.52
CA ARG A 338 13.07 12.16 -0.76
C ARG A 338 14.42 12.86 -0.64
N ASP A 339 15.30 12.41 0.24
CA ASP A 339 16.66 12.92 0.34
C ASP A 339 17.43 12.65 -0.96
N LEU A 340 17.36 11.42 -1.49
CA LEU A 340 17.96 11.05 -2.77
C LEU A 340 17.43 11.89 -3.93
N LEU A 341 16.11 12.09 -4.04
CA LEU A 341 15.50 12.94 -5.06
C LEU A 341 15.98 14.39 -4.99
N ALA A 342 16.24 14.87 -3.78
CA ALA A 342 16.74 16.23 -3.55
C ALA A 342 18.29 16.34 -3.62
N GLY A 343 18.99 15.29 -4.05
CA GLY A 343 20.45 15.24 -4.11
C GLY A 343 21.16 15.21 -2.74
N ARG A 344 20.40 14.95 -1.66
CA ARG A 344 20.95 14.84 -0.31
C ARG A 344 21.37 13.42 0.01
N GLU A 345 22.34 13.28 0.92
CA GLU A 345 22.74 11.97 1.45
C GLU A 345 21.66 11.44 2.39
N PRO A 346 21.10 10.24 2.13
CA PRO A 346 20.16 9.61 3.03
C PRO A 346 20.85 9.18 4.33
N ARG A 347 20.26 9.47 5.46
CA ARG A 347 20.79 9.09 6.76
C ARG A 347 19.97 8.02 7.46
N GLU A 348 20.65 7.16 8.20
CA GLU A 348 20.00 6.19 9.07
C GLU A 348 19.34 6.88 10.28
N PRO A 349 18.24 6.31 10.81
CA PRO A 349 17.59 6.85 11.99
C PRO A 349 18.45 6.64 13.25
N THR A 350 18.55 7.67 14.08
CA THR A 350 19.13 7.56 15.43
C THR A 350 18.25 6.68 16.33
N LEU A 351 18.78 6.18 17.46
CA LEU A 351 17.99 5.41 18.43
C LEU A 351 16.83 6.22 19.00
N ALA A 352 17.02 7.53 19.22
CA ALA A 352 15.97 8.43 19.67
C ALA A 352 14.85 8.57 18.63
N GLU A 353 15.19 8.73 17.34
CA GLU A 353 14.19 8.74 16.26
C GLU A 353 13.46 7.41 16.15
N GLN A 354 14.17 6.29 16.31
CA GLN A 354 13.56 4.97 16.33
C GLN A 354 12.55 4.84 17.48
N ARG A 355 12.93 5.29 18.69
CA ARG A 355 12.03 5.33 19.85
C ARG A 355 10.79 6.16 19.57
N ALA A 356 10.97 7.39 19.11
CA ALA A 356 9.86 8.29 18.82
C ALA A 356 8.85 7.70 17.82
N VAL A 357 9.34 7.03 16.77
CA VAL A 357 8.48 6.37 15.79
C VAL A 357 7.76 5.16 16.40
N LEU A 358 8.43 4.37 17.22
CA LEU A 358 7.81 3.22 17.88
C LEU A 358 6.71 3.64 18.86
N GLU A 359 6.94 4.70 19.65
CA GLU A 359 5.94 5.27 20.56
C GLU A 359 4.76 5.85 19.78
N GLN A 360 5.02 6.65 18.76
CA GLN A 360 3.98 7.24 17.90
C GLN A 360 3.14 6.18 17.19
N HIS A 361 3.77 5.17 16.61
CA HIS A 361 3.07 4.08 15.92
C HIS A 361 2.19 3.29 16.90
N PHE A 362 2.69 3.03 18.12
CA PHE A 362 1.92 2.36 19.14
C PHE A 362 0.68 3.18 19.56
N GLU A 363 0.85 4.47 19.79
CA GLU A 363 -0.26 5.36 20.19
C GLU A 363 -1.32 5.45 19.10
N LEU A 364 -0.92 5.64 17.84
CA LEU A 364 -1.84 5.62 16.71
C LEU A 364 -2.61 4.30 16.60
N ALA A 365 -1.92 3.17 16.72
CA ALA A 365 -2.55 1.86 16.71
C ALA A 365 -3.51 1.65 17.90
N LEU A 366 -3.19 2.20 19.05
CA LEU A 366 -4.06 2.16 20.23
C LEU A 366 -5.33 2.99 19.99
N GLN A 367 -5.22 4.17 19.37
CA GLN A 367 -6.37 5.01 19.02
C GLN A 367 -7.31 4.28 18.08
N VAL A 368 -6.79 3.65 17.00
CA VAL A 368 -7.57 2.81 16.08
C VAL A 368 -8.30 1.70 16.83
N ASN A 369 -7.61 1.01 17.73
CA ASN A 369 -8.18 -0.13 18.45
C ASN A 369 -9.18 0.28 19.55
N ARG A 370 -9.10 1.48 20.13
CA ARG A 370 -10.06 1.98 21.13
C ARG A 370 -11.49 2.05 20.59
N GLY A 371 -11.67 2.38 19.33
CA GLY A 371 -12.99 2.44 18.71
C GLY A 371 -13.60 1.08 18.34
N THR A 372 -12.78 0.03 18.25
CA THR A 372 -13.20 -1.25 17.62
C THR A 372 -13.01 -2.49 18.51
N MET A 373 -12.16 -2.43 19.52
CA MET A 373 -11.76 -3.61 20.32
C MET A 373 -12.23 -3.54 21.76
N ARG A 374 -12.69 -4.67 22.30
CA ARG A 374 -13.10 -4.79 23.71
C ARG A 374 -11.93 -4.56 24.69
N HIS A 375 -10.71 -4.93 24.32
CA HIS A 375 -9.49 -4.79 25.11
C HIS A 375 -8.40 -4.16 24.23
N PRO A 376 -8.48 -2.85 23.96
CA PRO A 376 -7.65 -2.17 22.96
C PRO A 376 -6.15 -2.26 23.30
N GLU A 377 -5.75 -2.03 24.55
CA GLU A 377 -4.34 -2.07 24.95
C GLU A 377 -3.70 -3.45 24.72
N LYS A 378 -4.38 -4.52 25.16
CA LYS A 378 -3.91 -5.89 24.97
C LYS A 378 -3.86 -6.27 23.48
N HIS A 379 -4.84 -5.80 22.70
CA HIS A 379 -4.88 -6.04 21.26
C HIS A 379 -3.73 -5.31 20.58
N THR A 380 -3.53 -4.03 20.92
CA THR A 380 -2.45 -3.20 20.36
C THR A 380 -1.08 -3.80 20.69
N GLY A 381 -0.81 -4.16 21.94
CA GLY A 381 0.47 -4.80 22.29
C GLY A 381 0.77 -6.05 21.46
N LYS A 382 -0.25 -6.89 21.25
CA LYS A 382 -0.10 -8.09 20.38
C LYS A 382 0.10 -7.76 18.91
N THR A 383 -0.57 -6.73 18.41
CA THR A 383 -0.48 -6.32 17.00
C THR A 383 0.85 -5.63 16.74
N MET A 384 1.25 -4.70 17.61
CA MET A 384 2.50 -3.95 17.47
C MET A 384 3.76 -4.80 17.56
N ARG A 385 3.69 -5.97 18.19
CA ARG A 385 4.79 -6.94 18.24
C ARG A 385 5.37 -7.25 16.85
N LYS A 386 4.53 -7.42 15.82
CA LYS A 386 4.99 -7.70 14.46
C LYS A 386 5.79 -6.54 13.87
N PHE A 387 5.41 -5.30 14.18
CA PHE A 387 6.15 -4.11 13.78
C PHE A 387 7.47 -3.99 14.54
N GLY A 388 7.45 -4.11 15.86
CA GLY A 388 8.65 -4.07 16.70
C GLY A 388 9.72 -5.09 16.27
N ILE A 389 9.29 -6.31 15.87
CA ILE A 389 10.18 -7.32 15.29
C ILE A 389 10.85 -6.83 14.00
N LYS A 390 10.16 -6.08 13.16
CA LYS A 390 10.73 -5.53 11.93
C LYS A 390 11.61 -4.31 12.21
N PHE A 391 11.19 -3.41 13.08
CA PHE A 391 12.00 -2.27 13.53
C PHE A 391 13.36 -2.69 14.12
N SER A 392 13.44 -3.86 14.75
CA SER A 392 14.69 -4.33 15.36
C SER A 392 15.85 -4.44 14.39
N HIS A 393 15.62 -4.51 13.08
CA HIS A 393 16.67 -4.53 12.06
C HIS A 393 17.51 -3.24 12.02
N HIS A 394 16.95 -2.12 12.45
CA HIS A 394 17.65 -0.82 12.48
C HIS A 394 18.42 -0.59 13.79
N HIS A 395 18.26 -1.47 14.79
CA HIS A 395 18.92 -1.34 16.06
C HIS A 395 20.28 -2.05 16.07
N PRO A 396 21.36 -1.46 16.64
CA PRO A 396 22.66 -2.11 16.73
C PRO A 396 22.61 -3.50 17.40
N GLU A 397 21.77 -3.66 18.44
CA GLU A 397 21.49 -4.92 19.11
C GLU A 397 20.24 -5.62 18.57
N GLY A 398 19.99 -5.57 17.28
CA GLY A 398 18.73 -5.99 16.66
C GLY A 398 18.25 -7.38 17.07
N ASN A 399 19.15 -8.35 17.25
CA ASN A 399 18.79 -9.70 17.70
C ASN A 399 18.26 -9.72 19.15
N ALA A 400 18.82 -8.91 20.04
CA ALA A 400 18.37 -8.80 21.44
C ALA A 400 16.98 -8.13 21.49
N VAL A 401 16.82 -7.01 20.79
CA VAL A 401 15.54 -6.31 20.64
C VAL A 401 14.46 -7.24 20.05
N ARG A 402 14.78 -7.96 18.98
CA ARG A 402 13.86 -8.91 18.35
C ARG A 402 13.36 -9.97 19.34
N ARG A 403 14.25 -10.57 20.13
CA ARG A 403 13.86 -11.56 21.15
C ARG A 403 12.87 -10.99 22.18
N LYS A 404 13.09 -9.77 22.62
CA LYS A 404 12.18 -9.10 23.57
C LYS A 404 10.87 -8.71 22.89
N MET A 405 10.89 -8.18 21.67
CA MET A 405 9.69 -7.82 20.91
C MET A 405 8.76 -9.02 20.65
N ILE A 406 9.30 -10.21 20.44
CA ILE A 406 8.50 -11.45 20.28
C ILE A 406 7.63 -11.74 21.50
N ALA A 407 8.07 -11.40 22.69
CA ALA A 407 7.37 -11.65 23.96
C ALA A 407 6.36 -10.55 24.32
N VAL A 408 6.35 -9.40 23.64
CA VAL A 408 5.43 -8.29 23.95
C VAL A 408 3.98 -8.73 23.82
N SER A 409 3.18 -8.45 24.82
CA SER A 409 1.76 -8.77 24.89
C SER A 409 0.91 -7.70 25.58
N SER A 410 1.53 -6.66 26.11
CA SER A 410 0.89 -5.53 26.80
C SER A 410 1.64 -4.23 26.54
N VAL A 411 1.06 -3.10 26.95
CA VAL A 411 1.67 -1.77 26.91
C VAL A 411 2.91 -1.71 27.78
N GLU A 412 2.86 -2.33 28.95
CA GLU A 412 3.97 -2.36 29.91
C GLU A 412 5.18 -3.09 29.30
N ASN A 413 4.95 -4.26 28.71
CA ASN A 413 6.04 -4.98 28.03
C ASN A 413 6.63 -4.19 26.85
N TRP A 414 5.79 -3.45 26.12
CA TRP A 414 6.25 -2.58 25.05
C TRP A 414 7.17 -1.48 25.59
N ARG A 415 6.75 -0.77 26.64
CA ARG A 415 7.53 0.28 27.29
C ARG A 415 8.84 -0.26 27.85
N GLU A 416 8.81 -1.42 28.54
CA GLU A 416 10.01 -2.08 29.05
C GLU A 416 11.07 -2.30 27.95
N VAL A 417 10.65 -2.74 26.76
CA VAL A 417 11.57 -2.93 25.63
C VAL A 417 12.13 -1.58 25.17
N LEU A 418 11.28 -0.54 25.06
CA LEU A 418 11.75 0.79 24.65
C LEU A 418 12.73 1.36 25.68
N ASP A 419 12.43 1.29 26.95
CA ASP A 419 13.30 1.83 28.02
C ASP A 419 14.63 1.07 28.14
N THR A 420 14.64 -0.22 27.78
CA THR A 420 15.85 -1.03 27.82
C THR A 420 16.77 -0.77 26.62
N PHE A 421 16.23 -0.60 25.42
CA PHE A 421 17.04 -0.62 24.20
C PHE A 421 17.06 0.72 23.45
N TYR A 422 16.09 1.58 23.66
CA TYR A 422 15.97 2.85 22.97
C TYR A 422 15.99 4.00 23.99
N PRO A 423 17.18 4.49 24.37
CA PRO A 423 17.26 5.57 25.36
C PRO A 423 16.49 6.80 24.84
N ALA A 424 15.73 7.42 25.74
CA ALA A 424 15.22 8.76 25.46
C ALA A 424 16.44 9.69 25.31
N GLU A 425 16.40 10.63 24.39
CA GLU A 425 17.39 11.71 24.39
C GLU A 425 17.29 12.37 25.77
N THR A 426 18.30 12.15 26.62
CA THR A 426 18.51 13.00 27.79
C THR A 426 18.78 14.37 27.25
N GLY A 427 17.80 15.25 27.36
CA GLY A 427 17.85 16.57 26.80
C GLY A 427 19.14 17.28 27.17
N VAL A 428 19.92 17.64 26.17
CA VAL A 428 20.84 18.78 26.26
C VAL A 428 19.97 20.04 26.29
N LEU A 429 19.24 20.20 27.38
CA LEU A 429 18.59 21.45 27.79
C LEU A 429 19.36 22.11 28.93
N GLU A 430 20.55 21.64 29.20
CA GLU A 430 21.53 22.35 30.03
C GLU A 430 22.61 22.90 29.13
N LEU A 431 22.47 24.09 28.67
CA LEU A 431 23.58 25.00 28.36
C LEU A 431 23.09 26.25 27.61
N ARG A 432 22.20 27.00 28.24
CA ARG A 432 22.12 28.46 27.98
C ARG A 432 21.57 29.18 29.19
N SER A 433 22.18 28.90 30.34
CA SER A 433 22.09 29.81 31.50
C SER A 433 23.49 30.29 31.80
N GLY A 434 23.79 31.55 31.46
CA GLY A 434 24.94 32.23 32.01
C GLY A 434 25.98 32.65 31.03
N GLU A 435 25.69 33.71 30.28
CA GLU A 435 26.66 34.79 30.08
C GLU A 435 25.91 36.11 30.13
N ALA A 436 25.92 36.65 31.35
CA ALA A 436 25.68 38.06 31.59
C ALA A 436 26.85 38.82 30.96
N VAL A 437 26.60 39.65 29.98
CA VAL A 437 27.53 40.60 29.45
C VAL A 437 27.59 41.73 30.48
N SER A 438 28.76 41.90 31.07
CA SER A 438 29.18 43.09 31.76
C SER A 438 29.55 44.18 30.74
#